data_d6844083119de41fa1ddf4a0a463c381
#
_entry.id   d6844083119de41fa1ddf4a0a463c381
#
_cell.length_a   1.000
_cell.length_b   1.000
_cell.length_c   1.000
_cell.angle_alpha   90.00
_cell.angle_beta   90.00
_cell.angle_gamma   90.00
#
_symmetry.space_group_name_H-M   'P 1'
#
loop_
_entity.id
_entity.type
_entity.pdbx_description
1 polymer ?
#
loop_
_entity_poly.entity_id
_entity_poly.type
_entity_poly.pdbx_seq_one_letter_code
_entity_poly.pdbx_strand_id
1 'polypeptide(L)'
;MPVKPRAHIARLQRLRNVDDNRSHYMRLDKNENLTGLPDAVIADFRQFITSDFVTTYPDTSPLYRKLAEQLGLDVTQIYLSSGSDGGIKSVFEAYVEPGDQVLIVSPTYAMYYVYANMFRAELQEAGFDLGLVLPVERVLEKISPQTKLVCIANPNSPTGTVFSRQELTKILRKAEDSGALFLIDEAYYEYYGETALDLIGESKHLLITRTFSKALGLASVRLGFAVGCADIIGNLFKTRPMYEINAFATAF
;
A
#
# COMPACT_ATOMS: atom_id res chain seq x y z
N MET A 1 8.50 -33.57 18.87
CA MET A 1 8.07 -32.24 19.30
C MET A 1 7.64 -31.48 18.04
N PRO A 2 6.56 -30.68 18.07
CA PRO A 2 6.15 -29.90 16.89
C PRO A 2 7.22 -28.86 16.52
N VAL A 3 7.33 -28.57 15.23
CA VAL A 3 8.23 -27.51 14.72
C VAL A 3 7.75 -26.17 15.24
N LYS A 4 8.66 -25.38 15.83
CA LYS A 4 8.34 -24.06 16.37
C LYS A 4 8.52 -22.98 15.29
N PRO A 5 7.59 -22.02 15.16
CA PRO A 5 7.78 -20.87 14.28
C PRO A 5 8.88 -19.95 14.83
N ARG A 6 9.30 -18.98 14.02
CA ARG A 6 10.21 -17.90 14.49
C ARG A 6 9.57 -17.20 15.70
N ALA A 7 10.36 -16.89 16.75
CA ALA A 7 9.86 -16.39 18.02
C ALA A 7 9.02 -15.10 17.89
N HIS A 8 9.40 -14.16 17.02
CA HIS A 8 8.64 -12.94 16.75
C HIS A 8 7.30 -13.23 16.03
N ILE A 9 7.26 -14.22 15.13
CA ILE A 9 6.01 -14.66 14.46
C ILE A 9 5.07 -15.32 15.47
N ALA A 10 5.60 -16.11 16.41
CA ALA A 10 4.78 -16.71 17.46
C ALA A 10 4.08 -15.68 18.38
N ARG A 11 4.63 -14.46 18.48
CA ARG A 11 4.07 -13.38 19.30
C ARG A 11 3.04 -12.52 18.55
N LEU A 12 2.99 -12.60 17.21
CA LEU A 12 2.03 -11.84 16.42
C LEU A 12 0.60 -12.31 16.71
N GLN A 13 -0.25 -11.38 17.04
CA GLN A 13 -1.67 -11.62 17.19
C GLN A 13 -2.40 -11.20 15.92
N ARG A 14 -3.05 -12.14 15.26
CA ARG A 14 -3.89 -11.90 14.09
C ARG A 14 -5.26 -12.52 14.36
N LEU A 15 -6.30 -11.70 14.18
CA LEU A 15 -7.68 -12.21 14.26
C LEU A 15 -7.91 -13.22 13.14
N ARG A 16 -8.38 -14.38 13.50
CA ARG A 16 -8.85 -15.40 12.55
C ARG A 16 -10.38 -15.46 12.66
N ASN A 17 -11.03 -14.75 11.77
CA ASN A 17 -12.49 -14.79 11.68
C ASN A 17 -12.89 -16.10 10.97
N VAL A 18 -13.46 -17.04 11.68
CA VAL A 18 -13.84 -18.36 11.15
C VAL A 18 -15.27 -18.32 10.58
N ASP A 19 -16.14 -17.45 11.12
CA ASP A 19 -17.56 -17.32 10.76
C ASP A 19 -17.92 -15.86 10.39
N ASP A 20 -17.16 -15.25 9.49
CA ASP A 20 -17.35 -13.84 9.12
C ASP A 20 -18.37 -13.68 7.97
N ASN A 21 -19.62 -14.19 8.18
CA ASN A 21 -20.70 -13.88 7.26
C ASN A 21 -21.21 -12.46 7.47
N ARG A 22 -20.58 -11.51 6.79
CA ARG A 22 -20.85 -10.07 6.90
C ARG A 22 -22.03 -9.62 6.05
N SER A 23 -22.68 -10.53 5.31
CA SER A 23 -23.77 -10.20 4.38
C SER A 23 -25.02 -9.63 5.06
N HIS A 24 -25.21 -9.92 6.36
CA HIS A 24 -26.34 -9.46 7.16
C HIS A 24 -26.10 -8.13 7.88
N TYR A 25 -24.90 -7.56 7.77
CA TYR A 25 -24.51 -6.34 8.45
C TYR A 25 -24.26 -5.19 7.47
N MET A 26 -24.47 -3.96 7.92
CA MET A 26 -23.92 -2.79 7.26
C MET A 26 -22.42 -2.77 7.49
N ARG A 27 -21.64 -3.02 6.43
CA ARG A 27 -20.19 -3.26 6.47
C ARG A 27 -19.40 -1.95 6.56
N LEU A 28 -19.31 -1.36 7.75
CA LEU A 28 -18.60 -0.09 7.98
C LEU A 28 -17.15 -0.26 8.51
N ASP A 29 -16.71 -1.52 8.70
CA ASP A 29 -15.44 -1.88 9.34
C ASP A 29 -14.23 -1.90 8.40
N LYS A 30 -14.42 -2.02 7.08
CA LYS A 30 -13.33 -2.14 6.09
C LYS A 30 -13.39 -1.11 4.97
N ASN A 31 -14.30 -0.12 5.08
CA ASN A 31 -14.49 0.94 4.08
C ASN A 31 -14.72 0.37 2.66
N GLU A 32 -15.62 -0.59 2.56
CA GLU A 32 -16.02 -1.21 1.29
C GLU A 32 -17.11 -0.35 0.60
N ASN A 33 -17.23 -0.50 -0.72
CA ASN A 33 -18.37 0.04 -1.44
C ASN A 33 -19.65 -0.75 -1.05
N LEU A 34 -20.62 -0.04 -0.45
CA LEU A 34 -21.88 -0.64 0.02
C LEU A 34 -22.96 -0.70 -1.06
N THR A 35 -22.85 0.12 -2.10
CA THR A 35 -23.84 0.21 -3.19
C THR A 35 -23.58 -0.79 -4.32
N GLY A 36 -22.38 -1.39 -4.36
CA GLY A 36 -21.96 -2.29 -5.43
C GLY A 36 -21.53 -1.54 -6.71
N LEU A 37 -21.19 -2.29 -7.73
CA LEU A 37 -20.87 -1.76 -9.06
C LEU A 37 -22.14 -1.69 -9.91
N PRO A 38 -22.19 -0.80 -10.92
CA PRO A 38 -23.29 -0.78 -11.88
C PRO A 38 -23.44 -2.13 -12.59
N ASP A 39 -24.70 -2.55 -12.84
CA ASP A 39 -25.00 -3.83 -13.51
C ASP A 39 -24.34 -3.95 -14.88
N ALA A 40 -24.22 -2.84 -15.62
CA ALA A 40 -23.53 -2.82 -16.92
C ALA A 40 -22.06 -3.24 -16.81
N VAL A 41 -21.34 -2.75 -15.79
CA VAL A 41 -19.93 -3.13 -15.53
C VAL A 41 -19.83 -4.62 -15.22
N ILE A 42 -20.76 -5.15 -14.44
CA ILE A 42 -20.82 -6.59 -14.12
C ILE A 42 -21.15 -7.42 -15.35
N ALA A 43 -22.08 -6.93 -16.21
CA ALA A 43 -22.44 -7.62 -17.44
C ALA A 43 -21.25 -7.69 -18.42
N ASP A 44 -20.53 -6.60 -18.59
CA ASP A 44 -19.31 -6.55 -19.42
C ASP A 44 -18.25 -7.50 -18.88
N PHE A 45 -18.01 -7.47 -17.57
CA PHE A 45 -17.03 -8.34 -16.95
C PHE A 45 -17.33 -9.84 -17.11
N ARG A 46 -18.61 -10.24 -17.06
CA ARG A 46 -19.04 -11.64 -17.25
C ARG A 46 -18.63 -12.21 -18.61
N GLN A 47 -18.47 -11.37 -19.64
CA GLN A 47 -18.09 -11.80 -20.98
C GLN A 47 -16.64 -12.32 -21.04
N PHE A 48 -15.78 -11.89 -20.13
CA PHE A 48 -14.40 -12.37 -20.02
C PHE A 48 -14.28 -13.73 -19.35
N ILE A 49 -15.31 -14.16 -18.57
CA ILE A 49 -15.23 -15.41 -17.79
C ILE A 49 -15.51 -16.60 -18.69
N THR A 50 -14.46 -17.13 -19.31
CA THR A 50 -14.49 -18.37 -20.10
C THR A 50 -13.68 -19.47 -19.40
N SER A 51 -13.75 -20.71 -19.90
CA SER A 51 -12.92 -21.80 -19.38
C SER A 51 -11.45 -21.45 -19.51
N ASP A 52 -11.03 -20.95 -20.65
CA ASP A 52 -9.63 -20.56 -20.94
C ASP A 52 -9.15 -19.43 -20.01
N PHE A 53 -9.97 -18.40 -19.81
CA PHE A 53 -9.69 -17.32 -18.87
C PHE A 53 -9.39 -17.81 -17.44
N VAL A 54 -10.11 -18.83 -16.98
CA VAL A 54 -9.95 -19.35 -15.61
C VAL A 54 -8.77 -20.32 -15.51
N THR A 55 -8.43 -21.03 -16.57
CA THR A 55 -7.41 -22.09 -16.57
C THR A 55 -6.02 -21.64 -16.99
N THR A 56 -5.90 -20.41 -17.52
CA THR A 56 -4.64 -19.85 -18.01
C THR A 56 -4.10 -18.78 -17.05
N TYR A 57 -2.79 -18.76 -16.85
CA TYR A 57 -2.15 -17.66 -16.10
C TYR A 57 -2.34 -16.33 -16.81
N PRO A 58 -2.61 -15.24 -16.09
CA PRO A 58 -2.92 -13.95 -16.70
C PRO A 58 -1.70 -13.32 -17.37
N ASP A 59 -1.90 -12.73 -18.57
CA ASP A 59 -0.99 -11.72 -19.09
C ASP A 59 -1.28 -10.37 -18.44
N THR A 60 -0.36 -9.90 -17.61
CA THR A 60 -0.48 -8.61 -16.91
C THR A 60 0.00 -7.41 -17.73
N SER A 61 0.63 -7.66 -18.88
CA SER A 61 1.26 -6.61 -19.70
C SER A 61 0.28 -5.52 -20.19
N PRO A 62 -0.97 -5.85 -20.59
CA PRO A 62 -1.93 -4.81 -20.98
C PRO A 62 -2.27 -3.86 -19.84
N LEU A 63 -2.42 -4.38 -18.60
CA LEU A 63 -2.71 -3.57 -17.42
C LEU A 63 -1.53 -2.65 -17.05
N TYR A 64 -0.29 -3.16 -17.14
CA TYR A 64 0.91 -2.32 -16.95
C TYR A 64 0.96 -1.16 -17.94
N ARG A 65 0.72 -1.42 -19.23
CA ARG A 65 0.71 -0.37 -20.26
C ARG A 65 -0.40 0.66 -20.04
N LYS A 66 -1.61 0.21 -19.71
CA LYS A 66 -2.76 1.07 -19.47
C LYS A 66 -2.53 1.98 -18.23
N LEU A 67 -1.98 1.43 -17.16
CA LEU A 67 -1.61 2.22 -15.98
C LEU A 67 -0.49 3.21 -16.27
N ALA A 68 0.55 2.80 -17.00
CA ALA A 68 1.65 3.67 -17.39
C ALA A 68 1.16 4.87 -18.21
N GLU A 69 0.31 4.63 -19.21
CA GLU A 69 -0.32 5.68 -20.00
C GLU A 69 -1.17 6.63 -19.14
N GLN A 70 -2.03 6.07 -18.28
CA GLN A 70 -2.92 6.86 -17.43
C GLN A 70 -2.19 7.70 -16.39
N LEU A 71 -1.05 7.21 -15.89
CA LEU A 71 -0.27 7.88 -14.85
C LEU A 71 0.85 8.77 -15.44
N GLY A 72 1.09 8.69 -16.76
CA GLY A 72 2.20 9.41 -17.40
C GLY A 72 3.57 8.88 -16.96
N LEU A 73 3.68 7.57 -16.68
CA LEU A 73 4.90 6.92 -16.19
C LEU A 73 5.39 5.85 -17.19
N ASP A 74 6.65 5.43 -17.04
CA ASP A 74 7.15 4.22 -17.71
C ASP A 74 6.68 2.96 -16.98
N VAL A 75 6.50 1.86 -17.71
CA VAL A 75 6.09 0.56 -17.13
C VAL A 75 7.08 0.06 -16.08
N THR A 76 8.35 0.42 -16.19
CA THR A 76 9.39 0.08 -15.21
C THR A 76 9.23 0.81 -13.87
N GLN A 77 8.38 1.83 -13.82
CA GLN A 77 8.07 2.61 -12.62
C GLN A 77 6.83 2.09 -11.88
N ILE A 78 6.23 1.00 -12.33
CA ILE A 78 4.98 0.45 -11.79
C ILE A 78 5.21 -0.98 -11.29
N TYR A 79 4.63 -1.31 -10.14
CA TYR A 79 4.58 -2.64 -9.55
C TYR A 79 3.14 -2.99 -9.20
N LEU A 80 2.55 -3.97 -9.88
CA LEU A 80 1.23 -4.49 -9.53
C LEU A 80 1.30 -5.32 -8.26
N SER A 81 0.26 -5.29 -7.45
CA SER A 81 0.22 -6.01 -6.18
C SER A 81 -1.20 -6.41 -5.77
N SER A 82 -1.29 -7.35 -4.84
CA SER A 82 -2.57 -7.80 -4.27
C SER A 82 -3.15 -6.74 -3.30
N GLY A 83 -3.73 -5.67 -3.86
CA GLY A 83 -4.07 -4.44 -3.17
C GLY A 83 -2.82 -3.64 -2.79
N SER A 84 -2.97 -2.39 -2.31
CA SER A 84 -1.83 -1.61 -1.78
C SER A 84 -1.12 -2.35 -0.64
N ASP A 85 -1.84 -3.16 0.14
CA ASP A 85 -1.29 -3.98 1.22
C ASP A 85 -0.17 -4.93 0.75
N GLY A 86 -0.36 -5.58 -0.41
CA GLY A 86 0.69 -6.39 -1.04
C GLY A 86 1.92 -5.59 -1.42
N GLY A 87 1.72 -4.38 -1.97
CA GLY A 87 2.81 -3.45 -2.30
C GLY A 87 3.59 -3.01 -1.06
N ILE A 88 2.88 -2.61 0.00
CA ILE A 88 3.48 -2.25 1.30
C ILE A 88 4.32 -3.41 1.85
N LYS A 89 3.77 -4.64 1.85
CA LYS A 89 4.51 -5.82 2.30
C LYS A 89 5.80 -6.01 1.50
N SER A 90 5.74 -5.89 0.18
CA SER A 90 6.92 -6.02 -0.69
C SER A 90 7.99 -4.98 -0.39
N VAL A 91 7.60 -3.75 0.03
CA VAL A 91 8.56 -2.72 0.49
C VAL A 91 9.30 -3.19 1.73
N PHE A 92 8.59 -3.71 2.74
CA PHE A 92 9.24 -4.26 3.93
C PHE A 92 10.15 -5.45 3.58
N GLU A 93 9.71 -6.33 2.69
CA GLU A 93 10.52 -7.49 2.24
C GLU A 93 11.80 -7.08 1.52
N ALA A 94 11.75 -6.01 0.71
CA ALA A 94 12.88 -5.58 -0.11
C ALA A 94 13.86 -4.67 0.62
N TYR A 95 13.40 -3.91 1.64
CA TYR A 95 14.17 -2.80 2.18
C TYR A 95 14.41 -2.84 3.69
N VAL A 96 13.66 -3.63 4.45
CA VAL A 96 13.73 -3.60 5.93
C VAL A 96 14.40 -4.85 6.46
N GLU A 97 15.54 -4.65 7.13
CA GLU A 97 16.26 -5.68 7.88
C GLU A 97 15.88 -5.66 9.38
N PRO A 98 16.14 -6.75 10.11
CA PRO A 98 15.93 -6.77 11.56
C PRO A 98 16.77 -5.69 12.29
N GLY A 99 16.10 -4.81 13.02
CA GLY A 99 16.72 -3.69 13.74
C GLY A 99 16.68 -2.36 12.99
N ASP A 100 16.30 -2.34 11.72
CA ASP A 100 16.09 -1.08 11.00
C ASP A 100 14.94 -0.27 11.63
N GLN A 101 15.08 1.05 11.69
CA GLN A 101 14.04 1.93 12.18
C GLN A 101 13.00 2.22 11.09
N VAL A 102 11.73 2.00 11.43
CA VAL A 102 10.58 2.35 10.60
C VAL A 102 9.74 3.39 11.32
N LEU A 103 9.58 4.57 10.71
CA LEU A 103 8.76 5.65 11.23
C LEU A 103 7.36 5.58 10.62
N ILE A 104 6.35 5.66 11.48
CA ILE A 104 4.93 5.81 11.12
C ILE A 104 4.29 6.96 11.87
N VAL A 105 3.15 7.45 11.38
CA VAL A 105 2.26 8.29 12.19
C VAL A 105 1.37 7.38 13.07
N SER A 106 0.81 7.87 14.17
CA SER A 106 0.02 7.05 15.10
C SER A 106 -1.15 7.84 15.67
N PRO A 107 -2.42 7.32 15.56
CA PRO A 107 -2.80 6.05 14.95
C PRO A 107 -2.77 6.10 13.41
N THR A 108 -2.55 4.94 12.78
CA THR A 108 -2.55 4.77 11.33
C THR A 108 -2.96 3.35 10.91
N TYR A 109 -2.81 3.01 9.64
CA TYR A 109 -3.14 1.70 9.10
C TYR A 109 -2.43 0.56 9.85
N ALA A 110 -3.21 -0.35 10.41
CA ALA A 110 -2.72 -1.37 11.34
C ALA A 110 -1.65 -2.31 10.74
N MET A 111 -1.61 -2.45 9.41
CA MET A 111 -0.65 -3.35 8.76
C MET A 111 0.78 -2.84 8.83
N TYR A 112 1.02 -1.54 9.00
CA TYR A 112 2.39 -1.04 9.24
C TYR A 112 2.97 -1.64 10.52
N TYR A 113 2.19 -1.68 11.61
CA TYR A 113 2.59 -2.34 12.86
C TYR A 113 2.86 -3.83 12.68
N VAL A 114 1.99 -4.49 11.91
CA VAL A 114 2.13 -5.93 11.64
C VAL A 114 3.41 -6.20 10.86
N TYR A 115 3.67 -5.44 9.79
CA TYR A 115 4.87 -5.65 8.97
C TYR A 115 6.14 -5.27 9.73
N ALA A 116 6.17 -4.15 10.47
CA ALA A 116 7.30 -3.81 11.31
C ALA A 116 7.66 -4.97 12.26
N ASN A 117 6.66 -5.57 12.91
CA ASN A 117 6.89 -6.74 13.77
C ASN A 117 7.32 -7.99 12.98
N MET A 118 6.73 -8.26 11.81
CA MET A 118 7.08 -9.41 10.97
C MET A 118 8.54 -9.36 10.51
N PHE A 119 9.02 -8.18 10.16
CA PHE A 119 10.39 -7.95 9.69
C PHE A 119 11.36 -7.56 10.82
N ARG A 120 10.87 -7.50 12.07
CA ARG A 120 11.67 -7.19 13.27
C ARG A 120 12.28 -5.79 13.23
N ALA A 121 11.59 -4.84 12.60
CA ALA A 121 11.97 -3.46 12.61
C ALA A 121 11.77 -2.81 13.99
N GLU A 122 12.53 -1.78 14.28
CA GLU A 122 12.32 -0.88 15.41
C GLU A 122 11.32 0.20 15.02
N LEU A 123 10.11 0.13 15.59
CA LEU A 123 9.04 1.06 15.25
C LEU A 123 9.21 2.38 15.99
N GLN A 124 9.22 3.48 15.24
CA GLN A 124 9.14 4.85 15.73
C GLN A 124 7.77 5.44 15.36
N GLU A 125 7.14 6.13 16.30
CA GLU A 125 5.79 6.68 16.10
C GLU A 125 5.77 8.20 16.28
N ALA A 126 5.23 8.92 15.29
CA ALA A 126 4.85 10.33 15.42
C ALA A 126 3.35 10.40 15.76
N GLY A 127 3.04 10.63 17.03
CA GLY A 127 1.66 10.61 17.54
C GLY A 127 0.88 11.87 17.22
N PHE A 128 -0.39 11.71 16.84
CA PHE A 128 -1.36 12.79 16.82
C PHE A 128 -1.67 13.25 18.27
N ASP A 129 -2.06 14.50 18.42
CA ASP A 129 -2.64 14.98 19.67
C ASP A 129 -4.11 14.56 19.83
N LEU A 130 -4.73 14.96 20.94
CA LEU A 130 -6.15 14.63 21.22
C LEU A 130 -7.12 15.28 20.20
N GLY A 131 -6.71 16.34 19.52
CA GLY A 131 -7.47 17.00 18.46
C GLY A 131 -7.24 16.40 17.07
N LEU A 132 -6.52 15.28 16.98
CA LEU A 132 -6.08 14.67 15.72
C LEU A 132 -5.22 15.61 14.87
N VAL A 133 -4.46 16.51 15.52
CA VAL A 133 -3.49 17.36 14.85
C VAL A 133 -2.10 16.72 14.98
N LEU A 134 -1.38 16.66 13.87
CA LEU A 134 0.01 16.22 13.83
C LEU A 134 0.82 17.24 13.02
N PRO A 135 1.51 18.19 13.67
CA PRO A 135 2.43 19.08 12.99
C PRO A 135 3.52 18.31 12.25
N VAL A 136 3.83 18.73 11.03
CA VAL A 136 4.86 18.06 10.20
C VAL A 136 6.21 18.02 10.91
N GLU A 137 6.53 19.05 11.70
CA GLU A 137 7.77 19.17 12.47
C GLU A 137 7.99 17.95 13.38
N ARG A 138 6.91 17.43 14.00
CA ARG A 138 6.97 16.23 14.85
C ARG A 138 7.37 14.98 14.07
N VAL A 139 7.01 14.88 12.80
CA VAL A 139 7.47 13.82 11.91
C VAL A 139 8.93 14.04 11.53
N LEU A 140 9.30 15.27 11.15
CA LEU A 140 10.66 15.62 10.73
C LEU A 140 11.69 15.39 11.82
N GLU A 141 11.37 15.70 13.08
CA GLU A 141 12.23 15.48 14.25
C GLU A 141 12.55 14.00 14.50
N LYS A 142 11.67 13.09 14.07
CA LYS A 142 11.86 11.64 14.25
C LYS A 142 12.63 10.97 13.11
N ILE A 143 12.79 11.65 11.98
CA ILE A 143 13.60 11.14 10.87
C ILE A 143 15.09 11.39 11.17
N SER A 144 15.84 10.32 11.25
CA SER A 144 17.28 10.32 11.58
C SER A 144 18.08 9.45 10.61
N PRO A 145 19.42 9.48 10.64
CA PRO A 145 20.25 8.58 9.82
C PRO A 145 20.01 7.08 10.06
N GLN A 146 19.36 6.70 11.17
CA GLN A 146 18.97 5.32 11.47
C GLN A 146 17.62 4.95 10.86
N THR A 147 16.83 5.94 10.40
CA THR A 147 15.55 5.69 9.76
C THR A 147 15.75 5.04 8.40
N LYS A 148 15.19 3.85 8.22
CA LYS A 148 15.24 3.10 6.97
C LYS A 148 14.03 3.37 6.08
N LEU A 149 12.85 3.47 6.72
CA LEU A 149 11.58 3.62 6.03
C LEU A 149 10.68 4.57 6.80
N VAL A 150 10.04 5.50 6.09
CA VAL A 150 8.97 6.35 6.60
C VAL A 150 7.68 5.93 5.90
N CYS A 151 6.63 5.52 6.64
CA CYS A 151 5.34 5.13 6.08
C CYS A 151 4.26 6.12 6.53
N ILE A 152 3.60 6.78 5.57
CA ILE A 152 2.50 7.70 5.83
C ILE A 152 1.34 7.37 4.88
N ALA A 153 0.17 7.08 5.44
CA ALA A 153 -1.06 7.06 4.67
C ALA A 153 -1.56 8.50 4.49
N ASN A 154 -1.86 8.90 3.27
CA ASN A 154 -2.34 10.25 2.95
C ASN A 154 -3.44 10.22 1.88
N PRO A 155 -4.71 10.37 2.25
CA PRO A 155 -5.27 10.56 3.61
C PRO A 155 -5.01 9.42 4.59
N ASN A 156 -4.81 9.77 5.88
CA ASN A 156 -4.54 8.77 6.92
C ASN A 156 -5.81 8.03 7.36
N SER A 157 -5.71 6.74 7.60
CA SER A 157 -6.75 5.93 8.21
C SER A 157 -6.31 5.46 9.60
N PRO A 158 -7.09 5.67 10.68
CA PRO A 158 -8.53 6.01 10.69
C PRO A 158 -8.86 7.49 10.82
N THR A 159 -7.89 8.40 10.91
CA THR A 159 -8.12 9.80 11.32
C THR A 159 -8.76 10.67 10.22
N GLY A 160 -8.60 10.30 8.96
CA GLY A 160 -9.01 11.12 7.80
C GLY A 160 -8.16 12.38 7.61
N THR A 161 -7.11 12.57 8.41
CA THR A 161 -6.20 13.71 8.31
C THR A 161 -5.27 13.59 7.11
N VAL A 162 -4.77 14.72 6.65
CA VAL A 162 -3.87 14.80 5.51
C VAL A 162 -2.67 15.69 5.82
N PHE A 163 -1.53 15.33 5.26
CA PHE A 163 -0.43 16.26 5.05
C PHE A 163 -0.61 16.92 3.68
N SER A 164 -0.42 18.24 3.64
CA SER A 164 -0.41 18.98 2.39
C SER A 164 0.76 18.55 1.50
N ARG A 165 0.66 18.85 0.21
CA ARG A 165 1.73 18.61 -0.77
C ARG A 165 3.08 19.21 -0.32
N GLN A 166 3.06 20.41 0.30
CA GLN A 166 4.27 21.06 0.82
C GLN A 166 4.88 20.30 2.00
N GLU A 167 4.04 19.79 2.92
CA GLU A 167 4.50 18.99 4.06
C GLU A 167 5.06 17.65 3.62
N LEU A 168 4.40 16.95 2.68
CA LEU A 168 4.92 15.74 2.08
C LEU A 168 6.28 15.97 1.41
N THR A 169 6.47 17.11 0.74
CA THR A 169 7.76 17.48 0.15
C THR A 169 8.84 17.68 1.21
N LYS A 170 8.52 18.34 2.34
CA LYS A 170 9.48 18.49 3.46
C LYS A 170 9.89 17.13 4.03
N ILE A 171 8.91 16.22 4.22
CA ILE A 171 9.19 14.86 4.72
C ILE A 171 10.07 14.10 3.72
N LEU A 172 9.77 14.18 2.42
CA LEU A 172 10.57 13.54 1.37
C LEU A 172 12.02 14.03 1.40
N ARG A 173 12.24 15.34 1.41
CA ARG A 173 13.62 15.89 1.46
C ARG A 173 14.36 15.44 2.72
N LYS A 174 13.70 15.43 3.87
CA LYS A 174 14.29 14.94 5.11
C LYS A 174 14.61 13.44 5.07
N ALA A 175 13.76 12.63 4.45
CA ALA A 175 14.00 11.21 4.23
C ALA A 175 15.21 10.98 3.29
N GLU A 176 15.29 11.72 2.18
CA GLU A 176 16.43 11.71 1.25
C GLU A 176 17.75 12.03 1.97
N ASP A 177 17.78 13.14 2.73
CA ASP A 177 18.96 13.57 3.48
C ASP A 177 19.42 12.52 4.51
N SER A 178 18.48 11.71 4.99
CA SER A 178 18.75 10.64 5.97
C SER A 178 19.00 9.27 5.32
N GLY A 179 18.87 9.15 4.00
CA GLY A 179 19.00 7.88 3.28
C GLY A 179 17.80 6.94 3.45
N ALA A 180 16.68 7.44 3.97
CA ALA A 180 15.45 6.68 4.16
C ALA A 180 14.60 6.61 2.89
N LEU A 181 13.84 5.51 2.73
CA LEU A 181 12.76 5.43 1.75
C LEU A 181 11.48 6.05 2.34
N PHE A 182 10.78 6.86 1.57
CA PHE A 182 9.48 7.41 1.94
C PHE A 182 8.37 6.71 1.18
N LEU A 183 7.51 5.99 1.90
CA LEU A 183 6.30 5.35 1.40
C LEU A 183 5.09 6.22 1.72
N ILE A 184 4.40 6.69 0.70
CA ILE A 184 3.09 7.35 0.81
C ILE A 184 2.02 6.35 0.38
N ASP A 185 1.12 5.97 1.29
CA ASP A 185 -0.03 5.14 0.96
C ASP A 185 -1.23 6.02 0.59
N GLU A 186 -1.48 6.12 -0.71
CA GLU A 186 -2.58 6.89 -1.30
C GLU A 186 -3.85 6.04 -1.50
N ALA A 187 -4.14 5.10 -0.59
CA ALA A 187 -5.33 4.26 -0.69
C ALA A 187 -6.66 5.02 -0.70
N TYR A 188 -6.65 6.27 -0.26
CA TYR A 188 -7.84 7.14 -0.18
C TYR A 188 -7.68 8.45 -0.96
N TYR A 189 -6.68 8.57 -1.85
CA TYR A 189 -6.38 9.84 -2.52
C TYR A 189 -7.55 10.36 -3.37
N GLU A 190 -8.35 9.47 -3.95
CA GLU A 190 -9.50 9.85 -4.78
C GLU A 190 -10.57 10.64 -4.01
N TYR A 191 -10.64 10.47 -2.68
CA TYR A 191 -11.56 11.23 -1.83
C TYR A 191 -11.03 12.61 -1.44
N TYR A 192 -9.71 12.82 -1.55
CA TYR A 192 -9.05 14.08 -1.23
C TYR A 192 -8.70 14.89 -2.48
N GLY A 193 -8.33 14.21 -3.55
CA GLY A 193 -8.04 14.81 -4.86
C GLY A 193 -6.62 15.32 -5.05
N GLU A 194 -5.77 15.30 -4.01
CA GLU A 194 -4.34 15.63 -4.11
C GLU A 194 -3.47 14.37 -4.08
N THR A 195 -2.40 14.39 -4.86
CA THR A 195 -1.44 13.27 -4.96
C THR A 195 0.00 13.79 -4.92
N ALA A 196 0.91 12.91 -4.52
CA ALA A 196 2.35 13.17 -4.61
C ALA A 196 2.99 12.52 -5.87
N LEU A 197 2.18 12.08 -6.83
CA LEU A 197 2.64 11.32 -8.00
C LEU A 197 3.68 12.08 -8.84
N ASP A 198 3.56 13.38 -8.98
CA ASP A 198 4.49 14.23 -9.70
C ASP A 198 5.91 14.27 -9.08
N LEU A 199 6.03 13.98 -7.77
CA LEU A 199 7.34 13.84 -7.12
C LEU A 199 8.12 12.60 -7.51
N ILE A 200 7.49 11.59 -8.12
CA ILE A 200 8.16 10.34 -8.54
C ILE A 200 9.32 10.63 -9.51
N GLY A 201 9.17 11.62 -10.40
CA GLY A 201 10.23 12.05 -11.30
C GLY A 201 11.37 12.84 -10.64
N GLU A 202 11.14 13.35 -9.43
CA GLU A 202 12.09 14.21 -8.71
C GLU A 202 12.94 13.48 -7.67
N SER A 203 12.53 12.26 -7.26
CA SER A 203 13.15 11.56 -6.14
C SER A 203 13.37 10.07 -6.39
N LYS A 204 14.53 9.58 -5.94
CA LYS A 204 14.83 8.15 -5.86
C LYS A 204 14.50 7.53 -4.49
N HIS A 205 13.88 8.29 -3.61
CA HIS A 205 13.53 7.88 -2.25
C HIS A 205 12.02 7.83 -2.02
N LEU A 206 11.20 8.00 -3.08
CA LEU A 206 9.76 8.00 -2.98
C LEU A 206 9.15 6.74 -3.61
N LEU A 207 8.20 6.16 -2.87
CA LEU A 207 7.28 5.15 -3.36
C LEU A 207 5.85 5.53 -2.97
N ILE A 208 4.91 5.39 -3.90
CA ILE A 208 3.48 5.61 -3.63
C ILE A 208 2.74 4.31 -3.87
N THR A 209 1.84 3.93 -2.95
CA THR A 209 0.94 2.80 -3.14
C THR A 209 -0.50 3.25 -3.35
N ARG A 210 -1.25 2.55 -4.21
CA ARG A 210 -2.68 2.77 -4.48
C ARG A 210 -3.45 1.47 -4.54
N THR A 211 -4.76 1.55 -4.33
CA THR A 211 -5.65 0.38 -4.33
C THR A 211 -6.92 0.63 -5.10
N PHE A 212 -7.42 -0.39 -5.77
CA PHE A 212 -8.75 -0.38 -6.40
C PHE A 212 -9.87 -0.74 -5.40
N SER A 213 -9.51 -1.06 -4.15
CA SER A 213 -10.44 -1.57 -3.15
C SER A 213 -11.39 -0.52 -2.56
N LYS A 214 -11.04 0.77 -2.63
CA LYS A 214 -11.74 1.87 -1.94
C LYS A 214 -12.66 2.64 -2.88
N ALA A 215 -12.22 3.73 -3.45
CA ALA A 215 -13.05 4.58 -4.32
C ALA A 215 -13.60 3.82 -5.53
N LEU A 216 -12.80 2.93 -6.13
CA LEU A 216 -13.21 2.12 -7.26
C LEU A 216 -14.08 0.90 -6.88
N GLY A 217 -14.24 0.61 -5.59
CA GLY A 217 -15.17 -0.41 -5.09
C GLY A 217 -14.78 -1.87 -5.37
N LEU A 218 -13.54 -2.16 -5.79
CA LEU A 218 -13.07 -3.48 -6.23
C LEU A 218 -12.35 -4.25 -5.11
N ALA A 219 -12.86 -4.21 -3.87
CA ALA A 219 -12.19 -4.79 -2.71
C ALA A 219 -11.89 -6.30 -2.85
N SER A 220 -12.79 -7.08 -3.45
CA SER A 220 -12.62 -8.53 -3.62
C SER A 220 -11.70 -8.91 -4.77
N VAL A 221 -11.47 -8.02 -5.73
CA VAL A 221 -10.58 -8.24 -6.89
C VAL A 221 -9.10 -8.30 -6.46
N ARG A 222 -8.77 -7.68 -5.33
CA ARG A 222 -7.42 -7.62 -4.78
C ARG A 222 -6.40 -6.99 -5.74
N LEU A 223 -6.77 -5.88 -6.38
CA LEU A 223 -5.89 -5.12 -7.25
C LEU A 223 -5.39 -3.86 -6.53
N GLY A 224 -4.11 -3.62 -6.63
CA GLY A 224 -3.40 -2.41 -6.24
C GLY A 224 -2.08 -2.32 -6.99
N PHE A 225 -1.39 -1.23 -6.77
CA PHE A 225 -0.07 -1.02 -7.37
C PHE A 225 0.79 -0.10 -6.52
N ALA A 226 2.09 -0.16 -6.76
CA ALA A 226 3.04 0.81 -6.28
C ALA A 226 3.72 1.51 -7.47
N VAL A 227 4.09 2.77 -7.30
CA VAL A 227 4.88 3.54 -8.25
C VAL A 227 6.09 4.17 -7.58
N GLY A 228 7.21 4.20 -8.30
CA GLY A 228 8.48 4.72 -7.80
C GLY A 228 9.49 4.85 -8.94
N CYS A 229 10.72 5.22 -8.64
CA CYS A 229 11.77 5.14 -9.66
C CYS A 229 12.03 3.67 -10.07
N ALA A 230 12.55 3.45 -11.27
CA ALA A 230 12.76 2.11 -11.83
C ALA A 230 13.63 1.20 -10.94
N ASP A 231 14.62 1.77 -10.24
CA ASP A 231 15.49 1.02 -9.33
C ASP A 231 14.71 0.46 -8.13
N ILE A 232 13.83 1.29 -7.52
CA ILE A 232 12.98 0.86 -6.39
C ILE A 232 12.04 -0.25 -6.88
N ILE A 233 11.35 0.00 -7.98
CA ILE A 233 10.39 -0.96 -8.54
C ILE A 233 11.09 -2.25 -8.94
N GLY A 234 12.27 -2.18 -9.55
CA GLY A 234 13.08 -3.35 -9.89
C GLY A 234 13.44 -4.21 -8.66
N ASN A 235 13.63 -3.60 -7.50
CA ASN A 235 13.87 -4.33 -6.25
C ASN A 235 12.60 -5.00 -5.73
N LEU A 236 11.42 -4.37 -5.84
CA LEU A 236 10.14 -5.02 -5.47
C LEU A 236 9.87 -6.24 -6.35
N PHE A 237 10.20 -6.18 -7.64
CA PHE A 237 10.07 -7.32 -8.55
C PHE A 237 10.86 -8.56 -8.12
N LYS A 238 11.97 -8.38 -7.38
CA LYS A 238 12.78 -9.51 -6.87
C LYS A 238 12.12 -10.26 -5.71
N THR A 239 11.19 -9.62 -4.99
CA THR A 239 10.50 -10.19 -3.83
C THR A 239 9.11 -10.73 -4.14
N ARG A 240 8.58 -10.44 -5.34
CA ARG A 240 7.23 -10.84 -5.73
C ARG A 240 7.07 -12.36 -5.90
N PRO A 241 5.86 -12.91 -5.67
CA PRO A 241 5.52 -14.24 -6.17
C PRO A 241 5.54 -14.26 -7.71
N MET A 242 5.55 -15.45 -8.31
CA MET A 242 5.60 -15.61 -9.76
C MET A 242 4.46 -14.87 -10.48
N TYR A 243 3.27 -14.86 -9.87
CA TYR A 243 2.09 -14.11 -10.30
C TYR A 243 1.55 -13.33 -9.11
N GLU A 244 1.71 -12.01 -9.13
CA GLU A 244 1.34 -11.10 -8.05
C GLU A 244 -0.15 -10.77 -8.00
N ILE A 245 -0.83 -10.87 -9.14
CA ILE A 245 -2.27 -10.61 -9.28
C ILE A 245 -2.95 -11.75 -10.05
N ASN A 246 -4.27 -11.84 -9.92
CA ASN A 246 -5.07 -12.87 -10.57
C ASN A 246 -5.69 -12.39 -11.89
N ALA A 247 -6.20 -13.32 -12.71
CA ALA A 247 -6.81 -13.00 -14.00
C ALA A 247 -8.00 -12.03 -13.87
N PHE A 248 -8.82 -12.14 -12.82
CA PHE A 248 -9.93 -11.23 -12.60
C PHE A 248 -9.46 -9.79 -12.38
N ALA A 249 -8.31 -9.59 -11.73
CA ALA A 249 -7.72 -8.27 -11.54
C ALA A 249 -7.22 -7.64 -12.85
N THR A 250 -6.86 -8.44 -13.84
CA THR A 250 -6.40 -7.92 -15.15
C THR A 250 -7.54 -7.56 -16.10
N ALA A 251 -8.77 -8.08 -15.83
CA ALA A 251 -9.94 -7.89 -16.70
C ALA A 251 -10.76 -6.64 -16.36
N PHE A 252 -10.64 -6.08 -15.15
CA PHE A 252 -11.24 -4.80 -14.76
C PHE A 252 -10.39 -3.61 -15.20
#